data_6447b2a9e4bd7888cba6dcd2d61cadb7
#
_entry.id   6447b2a9e4bd7888cba6dcd2d61cadb7
#
_cell.length_a   1.000
_cell.length_b   1.000
_cell.length_c   1.000
_cell.angle_alpha   90.00
_cell.angle_beta   90.00
_cell.angle_gamma   90.00
#
_symmetry.space_group_name_H-M   'P 1'
#
loop_
_entity.id
_entity.type
_entity.pdbx_description
1 polymer ?
#
loop_
_entity_poly.entity_id
_entity_poly.type
_entity_poly.pdbx_seq_one_letter_code
_entity_poly.pdbx_strand_id
1 'polypeptide(L)'
;MDKKKTFWPYGILLSLFAIVLACVATIIFASGYPVYEDDSFFLSYQEVENNYDQIELKQKKFFENFALILDDSKINFEEKMIDKKRSKKAYILKDDNITLLLVKQPSGQIDLKDMNLSAKLTRPHTSENDMFLQGLEKNVSIKLFNNGAKAKAYLFSLPTLAKGRWQLKIKAENKDILGFKSFEFFVQ
;
A
#
# COMPACT_ATOMS: atom_id res chain seq x y z
N MET A 1 -29.24 -21.73 67.09
CA MET A 1 -29.06 -20.55 66.20
C MET A 1 -28.64 -21.05 64.82
N ASP A 2 -29.60 -21.11 63.91
CA ASP A 2 -29.31 -21.54 62.54
C ASP A 2 -28.59 -20.42 61.78
N LYS A 3 -27.30 -20.64 61.45
CA LYS A 3 -26.55 -19.73 60.61
C LYS A 3 -27.13 -19.76 59.21
N LYS A 4 -27.91 -18.73 58.84
CA LYS A 4 -28.37 -18.54 57.46
C LYS A 4 -27.14 -18.52 56.53
N LYS A 5 -27.00 -19.52 55.67
CA LYS A 5 -25.94 -19.57 54.68
C LYS A 5 -26.13 -18.40 53.72
N THR A 6 -25.24 -17.43 53.76
CA THR A 6 -25.26 -16.25 52.88
C THR A 6 -24.83 -16.66 51.48
N PHE A 7 -25.67 -16.43 50.50
CA PHE A 7 -25.40 -16.72 49.10
C PHE A 7 -24.32 -15.78 48.48
N TRP A 8 -24.00 -14.73 49.20
CA TRP A 8 -23.14 -13.63 48.72
C TRP A 8 -21.73 -14.05 48.19
N PRO A 9 -20.95 -14.90 48.87
CA PRO A 9 -19.66 -15.35 48.38
C PRO A 9 -19.73 -16.15 47.05
N TYR A 10 -20.83 -16.93 46.89
CA TYR A 10 -21.03 -17.68 45.65
C TYR A 10 -21.42 -16.77 44.48
N GLY A 11 -22.10 -15.65 44.72
CA GLY A 11 -22.42 -14.66 43.72
C GLY A 11 -21.14 -13.98 43.17
N ILE A 12 -20.20 -13.65 44.06
CA ILE A 12 -18.90 -13.08 43.64
C ILE A 12 -18.09 -14.09 42.84
N LEU A 13 -17.99 -15.33 43.26
CA LEU A 13 -17.29 -16.37 42.53
C LEU A 13 -17.89 -16.61 41.15
N LEU A 14 -19.22 -16.65 41.06
CA LEU A 14 -19.93 -16.82 39.78
C LEU A 14 -19.68 -15.65 38.82
N SER A 15 -19.68 -14.40 39.34
CA SER A 15 -19.41 -13.23 38.53
C SER A 15 -17.96 -13.20 38.01
N LEU A 16 -16.97 -13.56 38.84
CA LEU A 16 -15.59 -13.71 38.45
C LEU A 16 -15.42 -14.76 37.33
N PHE A 17 -16.07 -15.91 37.51
CA PHE A 17 -16.03 -16.98 36.49
C PHE A 17 -16.66 -16.51 35.17
N ALA A 18 -17.80 -15.81 35.22
CA ALA A 18 -18.44 -15.26 34.03
C ALA A 18 -17.55 -14.25 33.30
N ILE A 19 -16.83 -13.38 34.03
CA ILE A 19 -15.90 -12.43 33.44
C ILE A 19 -14.74 -13.15 32.74
N VAL A 20 -14.15 -14.17 33.37
CA VAL A 20 -13.08 -14.96 32.74
C VAL A 20 -13.57 -15.63 31.47
N LEU A 21 -14.75 -16.23 31.46
CA LEU A 21 -15.35 -16.83 30.27
C LEU A 21 -15.57 -15.78 29.16
N ALA A 22 -16.06 -14.59 29.52
CA ALA A 22 -16.24 -13.51 28.57
C ALA A 22 -14.89 -13.05 27.95
N CYS A 23 -13.82 -12.93 28.76
CA CYS A 23 -12.48 -12.60 28.27
C CYS A 23 -11.96 -13.67 27.31
N VAL A 24 -12.08 -14.95 27.66
CA VAL A 24 -11.66 -16.07 26.78
C VAL A 24 -12.44 -16.05 25.47
N ALA A 25 -13.76 -15.88 25.53
CA ALA A 25 -14.59 -15.78 24.33
C ALA A 25 -14.18 -14.61 23.43
N THR A 26 -13.87 -13.44 24.03
CA THR A 26 -13.38 -12.26 23.28
C THR A 26 -12.04 -12.52 22.61
N ILE A 27 -11.11 -13.19 23.30
CA ILE A 27 -9.79 -13.55 22.73
C ILE A 27 -9.96 -14.51 21.56
N ILE A 28 -10.78 -15.56 21.71
CA ILE A 28 -11.03 -16.52 20.63
C ILE A 28 -11.66 -15.81 19.42
N PHE A 29 -12.65 -14.95 19.67
CA PHE A 29 -13.31 -14.19 18.63
C PHE A 29 -12.33 -13.23 17.91
N ALA A 30 -11.55 -12.46 18.67
CA ALA A 30 -10.55 -11.53 18.12
C ALA A 30 -9.44 -12.25 17.34
N SER A 31 -9.01 -13.43 17.79
CA SER A 31 -7.98 -14.23 17.11
C SER A 31 -8.45 -14.80 15.77
N GLY A 32 -9.77 -14.92 15.57
CA GLY A 32 -10.36 -15.35 14.30
C GLY A 32 -10.40 -14.27 13.22
N TYR A 33 -10.13 -13.01 13.56
CA TYR A 33 -10.06 -11.92 12.59
C TYR A 33 -8.58 -11.66 12.21
N PRO A 34 -8.18 -12.00 10.97
CA PRO A 34 -6.84 -11.70 10.52
C PRO A 34 -6.66 -10.17 10.48
N VAL A 35 -5.69 -9.68 11.22
CA VAL A 35 -5.22 -8.29 11.09
C VAL A 35 -4.29 -8.26 9.88
N TYR A 36 -4.75 -7.67 8.78
CA TYR A 36 -3.90 -7.45 7.62
C TYR A 36 -3.04 -6.23 7.89
N GLU A 37 -1.76 -6.45 8.08
CA GLU A 37 -0.79 -5.36 8.19
C GLU A 37 -0.63 -4.71 6.80
N ASP A 38 -0.71 -3.38 6.76
CA ASP A 38 -0.36 -2.64 5.55
C ASP A 38 1.17 -2.65 5.42
N ASP A 39 1.70 -3.47 4.52
CA ASP A 39 3.11 -3.60 4.23
C ASP A 39 3.63 -2.38 3.45
N SER A 40 3.62 -1.23 4.11
CA SER A 40 4.20 -0.01 3.59
C SER A 40 5.70 -0.21 3.32
N PHE A 41 6.18 0.31 2.21
CA PHE A 41 7.58 0.15 1.76
C PHE A 41 8.03 -1.31 1.53
N PHE A 42 7.11 -2.29 1.49
CA PHE A 42 7.39 -3.73 1.46
C PHE A 42 8.16 -4.20 2.71
N LEU A 43 7.94 -3.56 3.84
CA LEU A 43 8.50 -3.84 5.14
C LEU A 43 7.37 -4.12 6.14
N SER A 44 7.69 -4.84 7.20
CA SER A 44 6.74 -5.02 8.30
C SER A 44 6.50 -3.70 9.05
N TYR A 45 5.36 -3.59 9.71
CA TYR A 45 5.01 -2.41 10.49
C TYR A 45 6.11 -2.02 11.51
N GLN A 46 6.64 -3.01 12.23
CA GLN A 46 7.70 -2.79 13.22
C GLN A 46 9.01 -2.29 12.60
N GLU A 47 9.38 -2.78 11.42
CA GLU A 47 10.57 -2.31 10.70
C GLU A 47 10.41 -0.87 10.23
N VAL A 48 9.21 -0.51 9.76
CA VAL A 48 8.90 0.87 9.36
C VAL A 48 8.95 1.80 10.57
N GLU A 49 8.34 1.41 11.70
CA GLU A 49 8.31 2.22 12.92
C GLU A 49 9.72 2.43 13.50
N ASN A 50 10.52 1.38 13.59
CA ASN A 50 11.88 1.46 14.12
C ASN A 50 12.83 2.29 13.24
N ASN A 51 12.57 2.40 11.94
CA ASN A 51 13.42 3.11 10.99
C ASN A 51 12.73 4.32 10.36
N TYR A 52 11.64 4.80 10.95
CA TYR A 52 10.77 5.83 10.36
C TYR A 52 11.56 7.09 9.93
N ASP A 53 12.38 7.65 10.82
CA ASP A 53 13.17 8.85 10.53
C ASP A 53 14.13 8.65 9.35
N GLN A 54 14.74 7.46 9.26
CA GLN A 54 15.65 7.15 8.16
C GLN A 54 14.89 6.97 6.83
N ILE A 55 13.73 6.33 6.87
CA ILE A 55 12.85 6.12 5.71
C ILE A 55 12.36 7.49 5.21
N GLU A 56 11.89 8.36 6.09
CA GLU A 56 11.44 9.71 5.74
C GLU A 56 12.56 10.54 5.10
N LEU A 57 13.76 10.51 5.68
CA LEU A 57 14.91 11.23 5.14
C LEU A 57 15.31 10.72 3.76
N LYS A 58 15.33 9.40 3.55
CA LYS A 58 15.59 8.78 2.25
C LYS A 58 14.50 9.11 1.23
N GLN A 59 13.24 9.14 1.66
CA GLN A 59 12.09 9.47 0.83
C GLN A 59 12.12 10.96 0.40
N LYS A 60 12.44 11.86 1.31
CA LYS A 60 12.63 13.28 0.98
C LYS A 60 13.70 13.47 -0.08
N LYS A 61 14.87 12.86 0.12
CA LYS A 61 15.96 12.87 -0.87
C LYS A 61 15.54 12.27 -2.22
N PHE A 62 14.71 11.22 -2.20
CA PHE A 62 14.18 10.63 -3.43
C PHE A 62 13.34 11.65 -4.21
N PHE A 63 12.36 12.30 -3.58
CA PHE A 63 11.47 13.25 -4.25
C PHE A 63 12.14 14.56 -4.65
N GLU A 64 13.28 14.91 -4.06
CA GLU A 64 14.14 16.01 -4.54
C GLU A 64 14.84 15.65 -5.86
N ASN A 65 15.13 14.39 -6.13
CA ASN A 65 15.85 13.91 -7.30
C ASN A 65 14.96 13.31 -8.38
N PHE A 66 13.83 12.69 -7.99
CA PHE A 66 12.97 11.92 -8.89
C PHE A 66 11.49 12.17 -8.64
N ALA A 67 10.68 11.86 -9.65
CA ALA A 67 9.23 11.78 -9.55
C ALA A 67 8.74 10.44 -10.10
N LEU A 68 7.77 9.82 -9.42
CA LEU A 68 7.05 8.65 -9.88
C LEU A 68 5.69 9.10 -10.44
N ILE A 69 5.46 8.90 -11.72
CA ILE A 69 4.27 9.37 -12.43
C ILE A 69 3.69 8.20 -13.24
N LEU A 70 2.37 8.05 -13.20
CA LEU A 70 1.67 7.19 -14.17
C LEU A 70 1.66 7.90 -15.51
N ASP A 71 1.90 7.15 -16.59
CA ASP A 71 1.86 7.71 -17.94
C ASP A 71 0.40 7.88 -18.40
N ASP A 72 -0.07 9.12 -18.33
CA ASP A 72 -1.43 9.48 -18.76
C ASP A 72 -1.58 9.53 -20.30
N SER A 73 -0.47 9.49 -21.04
CA SER A 73 -0.50 9.62 -22.52
C SER A 73 -1.10 8.39 -23.22
N LYS A 74 -1.07 7.25 -22.53
CA LYS A 74 -1.76 6.01 -22.91
C LYS A 74 -2.83 5.74 -21.89
N ILE A 75 -3.88 6.53 -21.84
CA ILE A 75 -4.94 6.51 -20.83
C ILE A 75 -5.48 5.08 -20.62
N ASN A 76 -4.83 4.35 -19.73
CA ASN A 76 -5.26 3.04 -19.30
C ASN A 76 -6.30 3.14 -18.17
N PHE A 77 -6.60 4.36 -17.73
CA PHE A 77 -7.54 4.64 -16.65
C PHE A 77 -8.60 5.63 -17.07
N GLU A 78 -9.84 5.38 -16.68
CA GLU A 78 -10.93 6.35 -16.76
C GLU A 78 -11.24 6.88 -15.36
N GLU A 79 -11.29 8.20 -15.22
CA GLU A 79 -11.74 8.82 -14.00
C GLU A 79 -13.28 8.82 -13.93
N LYS A 80 -13.84 8.10 -12.96
CA LYS A 80 -15.29 7.97 -12.79
C LYS A 80 -15.72 8.25 -11.35
N MET A 81 -16.87 8.88 -11.20
CA MET A 81 -17.49 9.07 -9.90
C MET A 81 -18.11 7.77 -9.43
N ILE A 82 -17.56 7.17 -8.34
CA ILE A 82 -18.05 5.91 -7.77
C ILE A 82 -19.19 6.18 -6.78
N ASP A 83 -19.07 7.27 -6.00
CA ASP A 83 -20.07 7.63 -4.99
C ASP A 83 -20.52 9.07 -5.18
N LYS A 84 -21.73 9.23 -5.71
CA LYS A 84 -22.34 10.56 -5.93
C LYS A 84 -22.50 11.37 -4.65
N LYS A 85 -22.68 10.70 -3.50
CA LYS A 85 -22.89 11.38 -2.21
C LYS A 85 -21.58 11.95 -1.65
N ARG A 86 -20.44 11.34 -1.96
CA ARG A 86 -19.12 11.72 -1.43
C ARG A 86 -18.22 12.36 -2.48
N SER A 87 -18.68 12.54 -3.70
CA SER A 87 -17.89 13.09 -4.82
C SER A 87 -16.51 12.39 -4.99
N LYS A 88 -16.45 11.09 -4.70
CA LYS A 88 -15.22 10.34 -4.76
C LYS A 88 -14.95 9.90 -6.19
N LYS A 89 -13.91 10.47 -6.79
CA LYS A 89 -13.39 10.03 -8.07
C LYS A 89 -12.52 8.78 -7.89
N ALA A 90 -12.57 7.88 -8.85
CA ALA A 90 -11.72 6.70 -8.87
C ALA A 90 -11.22 6.41 -10.27
N TYR A 91 -10.03 5.83 -10.35
CA TYR A 91 -9.46 5.38 -11.60
C TYR A 91 -10.00 3.99 -11.92
N ILE A 92 -10.52 3.82 -13.13
CA ILE A 92 -10.99 2.54 -13.65
C ILE A 92 -10.00 2.05 -14.69
N LEU A 93 -9.47 0.84 -14.47
CA LEU A 93 -8.53 0.23 -15.39
C LEU A 93 -9.27 -0.19 -16.69
N LYS A 94 -8.73 0.23 -17.83
CA LYS A 94 -9.25 -0.12 -19.17
C LYS A 94 -8.46 -1.20 -19.86
N ASP A 95 -7.15 -1.24 -19.63
CA ASP A 95 -6.20 -2.13 -20.25
C ASP A 95 -5.42 -2.93 -19.23
N ASP A 96 -4.94 -4.10 -19.62
CA ASP A 96 -4.10 -4.97 -18.78
C ASP A 96 -2.64 -4.49 -18.65
N ASN A 97 -2.33 -3.29 -19.13
CA ASN A 97 -0.99 -2.73 -19.06
C ASN A 97 -0.97 -1.39 -18.34
N ILE A 98 -0.03 -1.24 -17.42
CA ILE A 98 0.22 0.02 -16.72
C ILE A 98 1.64 0.50 -17.05
N THR A 99 1.77 1.75 -17.47
CA THR A 99 3.06 2.38 -17.69
C THR A 99 3.37 3.36 -16.58
N LEU A 100 4.50 3.15 -15.91
CA LEU A 100 5.03 4.03 -14.89
C LEU A 100 6.26 4.75 -15.42
N LEU A 101 6.36 6.03 -15.12
CA LEU A 101 7.49 6.86 -15.46
C LEU A 101 8.27 7.23 -14.19
N LEU A 102 9.55 6.87 -14.15
CA LEU A 102 10.51 7.39 -13.20
C LEU A 102 11.24 8.56 -13.87
N VAL A 103 10.88 9.78 -13.48
CA VAL A 103 11.37 11.01 -14.09
C VAL A 103 12.43 11.62 -13.21
N LYS A 104 13.61 11.93 -13.79
CA LYS A 104 14.66 12.68 -13.10
C LYS A 104 14.27 14.16 -13.02
N GLN A 105 14.30 14.73 -11.82
CA GLN A 105 14.08 16.16 -11.62
C GLN A 105 15.25 16.97 -12.19
N PRO A 106 15.03 18.21 -12.66
CA PRO A 106 16.11 19.07 -13.17
C PRO A 106 17.21 19.36 -12.13
N SER A 107 16.84 19.41 -10.85
CA SER A 107 17.74 19.60 -9.71
C SER A 107 18.41 18.32 -9.22
N GLY A 108 17.99 17.16 -9.74
CA GLY A 108 18.44 15.85 -9.25
C GLY A 108 19.89 15.57 -9.62
N GLN A 109 20.68 15.17 -8.63
CA GLN A 109 22.12 14.85 -8.81
C GLN A 109 22.35 13.35 -9.07
N ILE A 110 21.42 12.49 -8.68
CA ILE A 110 21.54 11.03 -8.76
C ILE A 110 21.17 10.54 -10.15
N ASP A 111 21.86 9.52 -10.66
CA ASP A 111 21.57 8.97 -11.99
C ASP A 111 20.43 7.92 -11.92
N LEU A 112 19.64 7.87 -12.99
CA LEU A 112 18.54 6.91 -13.17
C LEU A 112 19.02 5.45 -13.24
N LYS A 113 20.27 5.22 -13.62
CA LYS A 113 20.82 3.86 -13.77
C LYS A 113 20.97 3.11 -12.47
N ASP A 114 21.13 3.84 -11.36
CA ASP A 114 21.40 3.27 -10.04
C ASP A 114 20.11 2.93 -9.26
N MET A 115 18.95 3.11 -9.90
CA MET A 115 17.66 2.89 -9.26
C MET A 115 17.13 1.49 -9.56
N ASN A 116 16.79 0.76 -8.50
CA ASN A 116 16.04 -0.49 -8.56
C ASN A 116 14.55 -0.20 -8.31
N LEU A 117 13.68 -0.74 -9.15
CA LEU A 117 12.24 -0.54 -9.04
C LEU A 117 11.53 -1.86 -8.82
N SER A 118 10.74 -1.93 -7.76
CA SER A 118 9.89 -3.05 -7.43
C SER A 118 8.44 -2.61 -7.41
N ALA A 119 7.55 -3.41 -7.98
CA ALA A 119 6.13 -3.15 -7.99
C ALA A 119 5.37 -4.34 -7.40
N LYS A 120 4.40 -4.05 -6.55
CA LYS A 120 3.53 -5.03 -5.92
C LYS A 120 2.08 -4.66 -6.17
N LEU A 121 1.32 -5.60 -6.69
CA LEU A 121 -0.12 -5.48 -6.86
C LEU A 121 -0.81 -6.18 -5.70
N THR A 122 -1.69 -5.50 -5.02
CA THR A 122 -2.40 -6.02 -3.84
C THR A 122 -3.86 -5.57 -3.82
N ARG A 123 -4.68 -6.24 -3.04
CA ARG A 123 -6.02 -5.78 -2.71
C ARG A 123 -6.02 -5.14 -1.32
N PRO A 124 -6.70 -4.02 -1.13
CA PRO A 124 -6.92 -3.48 0.21
C PRO A 124 -7.56 -4.54 1.12
N HIS A 125 -7.05 -4.67 2.33
CA HIS A 125 -7.55 -5.57 3.39
C HIS A 125 -7.38 -7.09 3.15
N THR A 126 -6.56 -7.52 2.18
CA THR A 126 -6.19 -8.94 2.02
C THR A 126 -4.82 -9.06 1.33
N SER A 127 -4.00 -9.96 1.81
CA SER A 127 -2.69 -10.28 1.20
C SER A 127 -2.74 -11.54 0.30
N GLU A 128 -3.88 -12.23 0.26
CA GLU A 128 -4.01 -13.51 -0.49
C GLU A 128 -3.76 -13.37 -2.00
N ASN A 129 -3.97 -12.16 -2.53
CA ASN A 129 -3.81 -11.88 -3.95
C ASN A 129 -2.59 -11.00 -4.24
N ASP A 130 -1.63 -10.95 -3.35
CA ASP A 130 -0.42 -10.17 -3.51
C ASP A 130 0.47 -10.74 -4.61
N MET A 131 0.84 -9.91 -5.56
CA MET A 131 1.67 -10.30 -6.69
C MET A 131 2.77 -9.28 -6.92
N PHE A 132 4.01 -9.74 -7.02
CA PHE A 132 5.11 -8.91 -7.49
C PHE A 132 5.11 -8.86 -9.01
N LEU A 133 5.11 -7.65 -9.56
CA LEU A 133 5.12 -7.42 -11.00
C LEU A 133 6.54 -7.15 -11.48
N GLN A 134 6.89 -7.77 -12.60
CA GLN A 134 8.12 -7.46 -13.31
C GLN A 134 7.83 -6.40 -14.37
N GLY A 135 8.51 -5.25 -14.27
CA GLY A 135 8.38 -4.17 -15.25
C GLY A 135 9.39 -4.36 -16.38
N LEU A 136 8.94 -4.20 -17.61
CA LEU A 136 9.82 -4.06 -18.77
C LEU A 136 10.37 -2.64 -18.80
N GLU A 137 11.66 -2.50 -18.59
CA GLU A 137 12.34 -1.20 -18.56
C GLU A 137 12.57 -0.69 -19.98
N LYS A 138 12.26 0.60 -20.21
CA LYS A 138 12.52 1.30 -21.46
C LYS A 138 13.00 2.71 -21.19
N ASN A 139 14.13 3.07 -21.74
CA ASN A 139 14.62 4.46 -21.67
C ASN A 139 13.74 5.35 -22.59
N VAL A 140 13.17 6.39 -22.01
CA VAL A 140 12.31 7.33 -22.73
C VAL A 140 12.77 8.77 -22.43
N SER A 141 12.78 9.60 -23.44
CA SER A 141 12.97 11.03 -23.27
C SER A 141 11.61 11.70 -23.27
N ILE A 142 11.24 12.33 -22.16
CA ILE A 142 9.91 12.93 -21.99
C ILE A 142 10.05 14.45 -21.93
N LYS A 143 9.21 15.14 -22.70
CA LYS A 143 9.06 16.61 -22.63
C LYS A 143 8.05 17.01 -21.53
N LEU A 144 8.20 16.50 -20.33
CA LEU A 144 7.29 16.80 -19.21
C LEU A 144 7.56 18.15 -18.55
N PHE A 145 8.77 18.63 -18.65
CA PHE A 145 9.18 19.98 -18.22
C PHE A 145 9.84 20.63 -19.42
N ASN A 146 9.69 21.91 -19.62
CA ASN A 146 10.20 22.67 -20.79
C ASN A 146 11.66 22.42 -21.18
N ASN A 147 12.41 21.62 -20.42
CA ASN A 147 13.84 21.36 -20.58
C ASN A 147 14.21 19.89 -20.91
N GLY A 148 13.28 19.04 -21.32
CA GLY A 148 13.58 17.65 -21.71
C GLY A 148 14.12 16.80 -20.55
N ALA A 149 13.29 16.39 -19.63
CA ALA A 149 13.68 15.53 -18.52
C ALA A 149 13.98 14.10 -18.99
N LYS A 150 15.10 13.53 -18.50
CA LYS A 150 15.39 12.12 -18.70
C LYS A 150 14.45 11.28 -17.84
N ALA A 151 13.83 10.26 -18.43
CA ALA A 151 12.96 9.36 -17.71
C ALA A 151 13.19 7.90 -18.13
N LYS A 152 12.89 6.99 -17.22
CA LYS A 152 12.74 5.57 -17.52
C LYS A 152 11.26 5.22 -17.45
N ALA A 153 10.76 4.54 -18.48
CA ALA A 153 9.43 3.99 -18.48
C ALA A 153 9.49 2.51 -18.07
N TYR A 154 8.61 2.12 -17.18
CA TYR A 154 8.42 0.74 -16.77
C TYR A 154 7.02 0.30 -17.19
N LEU A 155 6.94 -0.68 -18.08
CA LEU A 155 5.70 -1.29 -18.52
C LEU A 155 5.42 -2.53 -17.68
N PHE A 156 4.30 -2.53 -16.99
CA PHE A 156 3.79 -3.67 -16.23
C PHE A 156 2.61 -4.28 -16.95
N SER A 157 2.69 -5.58 -17.30
CA SER A 157 1.55 -6.36 -17.74
C SER A 157 0.84 -6.93 -16.51
N LEU A 158 -0.46 -6.64 -16.40
CA LEU A 158 -1.29 -7.15 -15.33
C LEU A 158 -1.88 -8.52 -15.72
N PRO A 159 -1.96 -9.47 -14.81
CA PRO A 159 -2.71 -10.69 -15.01
C PRO A 159 -4.21 -10.38 -15.06
N THR A 160 -5.03 -11.37 -15.41
CA THR A 160 -6.49 -11.24 -15.32
C THR A 160 -6.90 -10.99 -13.88
N LEU A 161 -7.40 -9.79 -13.61
CA LEU A 161 -7.74 -9.35 -12.27
C LEU A 161 -9.23 -9.59 -11.97
N ALA A 162 -9.51 -10.05 -10.76
CA ALA A 162 -10.88 -10.13 -10.28
C ALA A 162 -11.47 -8.73 -10.09
N LYS A 163 -12.76 -8.58 -10.32
CA LYS A 163 -13.49 -7.31 -10.15
C LYS A 163 -13.30 -6.74 -8.75
N GLY A 164 -13.20 -5.43 -8.67
CA GLY A 164 -13.10 -4.70 -7.42
C GLY A 164 -11.92 -3.75 -7.32
N ARG A 165 -11.60 -3.34 -6.10
CA ARG A 165 -10.54 -2.38 -5.80
C ARG A 165 -9.19 -3.07 -5.73
N TRP A 166 -8.20 -2.47 -6.39
CA TRP A 166 -6.82 -2.90 -6.42
C TRP A 166 -5.89 -1.74 -6.09
N GLN A 167 -4.72 -2.08 -5.61
CA GLN A 167 -3.68 -1.11 -5.27
C GLN A 167 -2.35 -1.56 -5.86
N LEU A 168 -1.73 -0.68 -6.64
CA LEU A 168 -0.39 -0.86 -7.16
C LEU A 168 0.57 -0.09 -6.26
N LYS A 169 1.38 -0.79 -5.50
CA LYS A 169 2.44 -0.26 -4.65
C LYS A 169 3.75 -0.30 -5.40
N ILE A 170 4.46 0.81 -5.46
CA ILE A 170 5.71 0.96 -6.18
C ILE A 170 6.78 1.45 -5.22
N LYS A 171 7.90 0.75 -5.21
CA LYS A 171 9.09 1.07 -4.45
C LYS A 171 10.24 1.26 -5.41
N ALA A 172 10.88 2.42 -5.37
CA ALA A 172 12.10 2.72 -6.13
C ALA A 172 13.21 3.04 -5.13
N GLU A 173 14.28 2.28 -5.15
CA GLU A 173 15.33 2.41 -4.14
C GLU A 173 16.74 2.26 -4.71
N ASN A 174 17.68 2.86 -4.00
CA ASN A 174 19.08 2.54 -4.05
C ASN A 174 19.64 2.57 -2.61
N LYS A 175 20.97 2.54 -2.43
CA LYS A 175 21.59 2.53 -1.10
C LYS A 175 21.21 3.73 -0.23
N ASP A 176 21.02 4.92 -0.85
CA ASP A 176 20.92 6.20 -0.16
C ASP A 176 19.53 6.83 -0.18
N ILE A 177 18.68 6.39 -1.11
CA ILE A 177 17.34 6.96 -1.33
C ILE A 177 16.28 5.88 -1.49
N LEU A 178 15.06 6.21 -1.09
CA LEU A 178 13.89 5.33 -1.14
C LEU A 178 12.67 6.15 -1.57
N GLY A 179 12.07 5.80 -2.70
CA GLY A 179 10.78 6.35 -3.14
C GLY A 179 9.70 5.31 -3.02
N PHE A 180 8.57 5.68 -2.44
CA PHE A 180 7.40 4.84 -2.38
C PHE A 180 6.18 5.61 -2.87
N LYS A 181 5.36 4.96 -3.70
CA LYS A 181 4.09 5.52 -4.15
C LYS A 181 3.08 4.41 -4.37
N SER A 182 1.84 4.68 -3.97
CA SER A 182 0.72 3.77 -4.14
C SER A 182 -0.33 4.41 -5.04
N PHE A 183 -0.86 3.60 -5.97
CA PHE A 183 -1.93 3.99 -6.88
C PHE A 183 -3.10 3.04 -6.71
N GLU A 184 -4.30 3.59 -6.53
CA GLU A 184 -5.53 2.81 -6.40
C GLU A 184 -6.33 2.86 -7.69
N PHE A 185 -6.88 1.71 -8.08
CA PHE A 185 -7.74 1.60 -9.25
C PHE A 185 -8.80 0.52 -9.08
N PHE A 186 -9.80 0.53 -9.94
CA PHE A 186 -10.89 -0.42 -9.95
C PHE A 186 -10.90 -1.21 -11.24
N VAL A 187 -11.17 -2.52 -11.13
CA VAL A 187 -11.42 -3.44 -12.23
C VAL A 187 -12.93 -3.72 -12.29
N GLN A 188 -13.55 -3.54 -13.46
CA GLN A 188 -15.00 -3.71 -13.70
C GLN A 188 -15.36 -5.09 -14.28
#